data_c46999055b27b277054980e5fdc3c828
#
_entry.id   c46999055b27b277054980e5fdc3c828
#
_cell.length_a   1.000
_cell.length_b   1.000
_cell.length_c   1.000
_cell.angle_alpha   90.00
_cell.angle_beta   90.00
_cell.angle_gamma   90.00
#
_symmetry.space_group_name_H-M   'P 1'
#
loop_
_entity.id
_entity.type
_entity.pdbx_description
1 polymer ?
#
loop_
_entity_poly.entity_id
_entity_poly.type
_entity_poly.pdbx_seq_one_letter_code
_entity_poly.pdbx_strand_id
1 'polypeptide(L)'
;MVQTKIHSAHNQLDSIIETLCWFLVLITWSVTIIRYPTLPAIIPIHFSPLGEADGFGSKAYIWLYPTVITILHAGLTIINNYPHTFNLTDNSHTQNTELQFKKITKIIRTLKLTVISLFTGTLLYTLLIT
;
A
#
# COMPACT_ATOMS: atom_id res chain seq x y z
N MET A 1 25.17 26.12 16.07
CA MET A 1 24.73 24.90 15.40
C MET A 1 23.21 24.81 15.49
N VAL A 2 22.53 25.37 14.50
CA VAL A 2 21.05 25.41 14.49
C VAL A 2 20.59 24.10 13.83
N GLN A 3 20.19 23.12 14.64
CA GLN A 3 19.40 22.00 14.15
C GLN A 3 18.02 22.56 13.78
N THR A 4 17.84 22.90 12.52
CA THR A 4 16.51 23.08 11.97
C THR A 4 15.80 21.73 12.03
N LYS A 5 15.02 21.51 13.09
CA LYS A 5 13.96 20.51 13.10
C LYS A 5 13.09 20.75 11.89
N ILE A 6 13.31 20.00 10.82
CA ILE A 6 12.33 19.89 9.75
C ILE A 6 11.16 19.12 10.38
N HIS A 7 10.28 19.82 11.07
CA HIS A 7 8.96 19.35 11.34
C HIS A 7 8.29 19.20 9.96
N SER A 8 8.34 17.99 9.40
CA SER A 8 7.41 17.67 8.33
C SER A 8 6.03 17.99 8.89
N ALA A 9 5.42 19.05 8.38
CA ALA A 9 4.03 19.32 8.67
C ALA A 9 3.25 18.08 8.23
N HIS A 10 2.95 17.22 9.19
CA HIS A 10 2.06 16.09 9.01
C HIS A 10 0.71 16.73 8.70
N ASN A 11 0.42 16.85 7.43
CA ASN A 11 -0.83 17.45 6.97
C ASN A 11 -1.95 16.48 7.39
N GLN A 12 -3.11 16.99 7.81
CA GLN A 12 -4.25 16.16 8.20
C GLN A 12 -4.57 15.09 7.13
N LEU A 13 -4.40 15.42 5.85
CA LEU A 13 -4.55 14.47 4.73
C LEU A 13 -3.58 13.29 4.82
N ASP A 14 -2.36 13.51 5.28
CA ASP A 14 -1.35 12.47 5.41
C ASP A 14 -1.74 11.45 6.47
N SER A 15 -2.25 11.94 7.60
CA SER A 15 -2.76 11.09 8.67
C SER A 15 -3.99 10.30 8.24
N ILE A 16 -4.90 10.91 7.49
CA ILE A 16 -6.09 10.25 6.96
C ILE A 16 -5.69 9.11 6.01
N ILE A 17 -4.79 9.36 5.08
CA ILE A 17 -4.30 8.34 4.12
C ILE A 17 -3.65 7.18 4.86
N GLU A 18 -2.82 7.46 5.85
CA GLU A 18 -2.15 6.43 6.65
C GLU A 18 -3.16 5.56 7.42
N THR A 19 -4.15 6.21 8.05
CA THR A 19 -5.23 5.51 8.76
C THR A 19 -6.06 4.65 7.83
N LEU A 20 -6.39 5.15 6.63
CA LEU A 20 -7.11 4.37 5.61
C LEU A 20 -6.31 3.14 5.15
N CYS A 21 -5.00 3.29 4.93
CA CYS A 21 -4.15 2.15 4.58
C CYS A 21 -4.13 1.08 5.66
N TRP A 22 -3.98 1.46 6.94
CA TRP A 22 -4.07 0.52 8.06
C TRP A 22 -5.43 -0.17 8.13
N PHE A 23 -6.51 0.57 7.91
CA PHE A 23 -7.86 0.01 7.89
C PHE A 23 -8.04 -1.03 6.78
N LEU A 24 -7.52 -0.75 5.57
CA LEU A 24 -7.55 -1.70 4.45
C LEU A 24 -6.71 -2.95 4.75
N VAL A 25 -5.54 -2.81 5.36
CA VAL A 25 -4.72 -3.95 5.80
C VAL A 25 -5.50 -4.83 6.77
N LEU A 26 -6.15 -4.23 7.80
CA LEU A 26 -6.94 -4.96 8.78
C LEU A 26 -8.15 -5.66 8.14
N ILE A 27 -8.86 -5.00 7.24
CA ILE A 27 -9.98 -5.60 6.48
C ILE A 27 -9.47 -6.81 5.70
N THR A 28 -8.36 -6.66 4.97
CA THR A 28 -7.81 -7.74 4.14
C THR A 28 -7.46 -8.96 4.97
N TRP A 29 -6.81 -8.80 6.11
CA TRP A 29 -6.53 -9.89 7.05
C TRP A 29 -7.81 -10.52 7.60
N SER A 30 -8.74 -9.71 8.10
CA SER A 30 -9.97 -10.17 8.73
C SER A 30 -10.82 -10.99 7.75
N VAL A 31 -11.01 -10.47 6.53
CA VAL A 31 -11.81 -11.15 5.50
C VAL A 31 -11.13 -12.43 5.05
N THR A 32 -9.81 -12.45 4.88
CA THR A 32 -9.07 -13.66 4.52
C THR A 32 -9.22 -14.74 5.60
N ILE A 33 -9.01 -14.41 6.87
CA ILE A 33 -9.14 -15.36 7.99
C ILE A 33 -10.55 -15.95 8.06
N ILE A 34 -11.56 -15.10 7.97
CA ILE A 34 -12.98 -15.52 8.10
C ILE A 34 -13.39 -16.39 6.92
N ARG A 35 -12.99 -16.03 5.70
CA ARG A 35 -13.43 -16.72 4.48
C ARG A 35 -12.62 -17.97 4.15
N TYR A 36 -11.36 -18.05 4.55
CA TYR A 36 -10.47 -19.16 4.21
C TYR A 36 -11.05 -20.57 4.48
N PRO A 37 -11.72 -20.86 5.61
CA PRO A 37 -12.29 -22.18 5.87
C PRO A 37 -13.40 -22.58 4.89
N THR A 38 -14.14 -21.61 4.37
CA THR A 38 -15.30 -21.83 3.49
C THR A 38 -14.92 -21.86 2.01
N LEU A 39 -13.68 -21.52 1.66
CA LEU A 39 -13.23 -21.50 0.27
C LEU A 39 -13.08 -22.91 -0.29
N PRO A 40 -13.44 -23.12 -1.58
CA PRO A 40 -13.13 -24.35 -2.30
C PRO A 40 -11.61 -24.57 -2.41
N ALA A 41 -11.16 -25.78 -2.68
CA ALA A 41 -9.74 -26.11 -2.77
C ALA A 41 -9.00 -25.32 -3.87
N ILE A 42 -9.72 -24.96 -4.94
CA ILE A 42 -9.20 -24.20 -6.09
C ILE A 42 -9.99 -22.91 -6.20
N ILE A 43 -9.29 -21.79 -6.32
CA ILE A 43 -9.86 -20.44 -6.45
C ILE A 43 -9.27 -19.73 -7.68
N PRO A 44 -9.94 -18.70 -8.21
CA PRO A 44 -9.35 -17.81 -9.20
C PRO A 44 -8.14 -17.08 -8.61
N ILE A 45 -7.03 -17.08 -9.34
CA ILE A 45 -5.77 -16.40 -8.97
C ILE A 45 -5.28 -15.42 -10.02
N HIS A 46 -5.85 -15.45 -11.22
CA HIS A 46 -5.57 -14.52 -12.30
C HIS A 46 -6.86 -14.10 -13.00
N PHE A 47 -6.87 -12.85 -13.46
CA PHE A 47 -8.02 -12.25 -14.14
C PHE A 47 -7.58 -11.58 -15.43
N SER A 48 -8.36 -11.77 -16.48
CA SER A 48 -8.18 -11.07 -17.74
C SER A 48 -8.43 -9.56 -17.58
N PRO A 49 -8.02 -8.71 -18.53
CA PRO A 49 -8.34 -7.29 -18.53
C PRO A 49 -9.84 -6.98 -18.51
N LEU A 50 -10.68 -7.94 -18.88
CA LEU A 50 -12.15 -7.82 -18.84
C LEU A 50 -12.74 -8.27 -17.50
N GLY A 51 -11.91 -8.70 -16.54
CA GLY A 51 -12.33 -9.16 -15.22
C GLY A 51 -12.78 -10.62 -15.15
N GLU A 52 -12.61 -11.39 -16.22
CA GLU A 52 -12.90 -12.82 -16.24
C GLU A 52 -11.77 -13.64 -15.63
N ALA A 53 -12.11 -14.63 -14.80
CA ALA A 53 -11.11 -15.52 -14.22
C ALA A 53 -10.53 -16.43 -15.31
N ASP A 54 -9.25 -16.29 -15.60
CA ASP A 54 -8.53 -17.05 -16.64
C ASP A 54 -7.35 -17.88 -16.08
N GLY A 55 -7.12 -17.81 -14.75
CA GLY A 55 -6.15 -18.62 -14.04
C GLY A 55 -6.67 -19.08 -12.68
N PHE A 56 -6.44 -20.35 -12.35
CA PHE A 56 -6.93 -20.99 -11.13
C PHE A 56 -5.79 -21.66 -10.37
N GLY A 57 -5.88 -21.67 -9.03
CA GLY A 57 -4.87 -22.27 -8.17
C GLY A 57 -5.38 -22.62 -6.79
N SER A 58 -4.50 -23.18 -5.95
CA SER A 58 -4.85 -23.55 -4.58
C SER A 58 -5.38 -22.34 -3.79
N LYS A 59 -6.40 -22.58 -2.95
CA LYS A 59 -6.91 -21.55 -2.03
C LYS A 59 -5.84 -20.98 -1.09
N ALA A 60 -4.71 -21.67 -0.89
CA ALA A 60 -3.60 -21.15 -0.10
C ALA A 60 -3.02 -19.86 -0.67
N TYR A 61 -3.14 -19.62 -1.97
CA TYR A 61 -2.69 -18.36 -2.60
C TYR A 61 -3.45 -17.12 -2.10
N ILE A 62 -4.63 -17.28 -1.48
CA ILE A 62 -5.37 -16.15 -0.91
C ILE A 62 -4.57 -15.40 0.15
N TRP A 63 -3.66 -16.09 0.88
CA TRP A 63 -2.80 -15.49 1.88
C TRP A 63 -1.75 -14.52 1.32
N LEU A 64 -1.50 -14.58 0.01
CA LEU A 64 -0.60 -13.62 -0.64
C LEU A 64 -1.14 -12.19 -0.56
N TYR A 65 -2.47 -11.99 -0.63
CA TYR A 65 -3.06 -10.64 -0.58
C TYR A 65 -2.70 -9.90 0.72
N PRO A 66 -3.07 -10.40 1.92
CA PRO A 66 -2.74 -9.69 3.15
C PRO A 66 -1.23 -9.60 3.38
N THR A 67 -0.45 -10.63 3.00
CA THR A 67 1.00 -10.64 3.17
C THR A 67 1.67 -9.57 2.33
N VAL A 68 1.39 -9.53 1.02
CA VAL A 68 1.97 -8.55 0.10
C VAL A 68 1.56 -7.13 0.48
N ILE A 69 0.28 -6.90 0.80
CA ILE A 69 -0.21 -5.58 1.24
C ILE A 69 0.54 -5.11 2.50
N THR A 70 0.74 -6.01 3.47
CA THR A 70 1.43 -5.67 4.73
C THR A 70 2.89 -5.29 4.48
N ILE A 71 3.61 -6.07 3.65
CA ILE A 71 4.99 -5.78 3.29
C ILE A 71 5.11 -4.45 2.54
N LEU A 72 4.24 -4.21 1.56
CA LEU A 72 4.21 -2.97 0.80
C LEU A 72 3.87 -1.77 1.69
N HIS A 73 2.87 -1.91 2.57
CA HIS A 73 2.49 -0.86 3.51
C HIS A 73 3.64 -0.50 4.44
N ALA A 74 4.25 -1.49 5.09
CA ALA A 74 5.38 -1.28 5.99
C ALA A 74 6.59 -0.68 5.25
N GLY A 75 6.97 -1.23 4.11
CA GLY A 75 8.10 -0.77 3.32
C GLY A 75 7.94 0.67 2.84
N LEU A 76 6.79 1.01 2.26
CA LEU A 76 6.52 2.37 1.79
C LEU A 76 6.36 3.37 2.94
N THR A 77 5.87 2.93 4.11
CA THR A 77 5.82 3.78 5.30
C THR A 77 7.21 4.08 5.83
N ILE A 78 8.10 3.09 5.88
CA ILE A 78 9.50 3.28 6.26
C ILE A 78 10.18 4.25 5.30
N ILE A 79 10.09 4.01 3.99
CA ILE A 79 10.67 4.88 2.96
C ILE A 79 10.15 6.32 3.11
N ASN A 80 8.87 6.50 3.38
CA ASN A 80 8.25 7.81 3.54
C ASN A 80 8.72 8.56 4.79
N ASN A 81 9.09 7.83 5.87
CA ASN A 81 9.57 8.41 7.12
C ASN A 81 11.07 8.75 7.09
N TYR A 82 11.82 8.18 6.13
CA TYR A 82 13.25 8.44 5.96
C TYR A 82 13.55 9.11 4.60
N PRO A 83 13.06 10.34 4.35
CA PRO A 83 13.25 11.03 3.07
C PRO A 83 14.72 11.30 2.74
N HIS A 84 15.61 11.24 3.73
CA HIS A 84 17.06 11.45 3.56
C HIS A 84 17.77 10.28 2.84
N THR A 85 17.14 9.12 2.70
CA THR A 85 17.67 7.99 1.90
C THR A 85 17.62 8.27 0.40
N PHE A 86 16.78 9.21 -0.05
CA PHE A 86 16.84 9.72 -1.41
C PHE A 86 17.94 10.78 -1.49
N ASN A 87 19.12 10.36 -1.92
CA ASN A 87 20.27 11.24 -2.17
C ASN A 87 19.94 12.17 -3.33
N LEU A 88 19.13 13.19 -3.07
CA LEU A 88 18.91 14.29 -4.01
C LEU A 88 20.14 15.21 -3.90
N THR A 89 21.23 14.77 -4.53
CA THR A 89 22.46 15.53 -4.65
C THR A 89 22.20 16.65 -5.65
N ASP A 90 21.72 17.77 -5.17
CA ASP A 90 21.88 19.01 -5.93
C ASP A 90 22.21 20.14 -4.98
N ASN A 91 23.38 20.75 -5.21
CA ASN A 91 24.02 21.79 -4.41
C ASN A 91 23.33 23.17 -4.55
N SER A 92 22.09 23.23 -4.99
CA SER A 92 21.40 24.48 -5.24
C SER A 92 20.13 24.63 -4.40
N HIS A 93 20.24 25.53 -3.42
CA HIS A 93 19.17 26.19 -2.68
C HIS A 93 18.24 25.29 -1.85
N THR A 94 18.38 25.36 -0.54
CA THR A 94 17.60 24.72 0.54
C THR A 94 16.08 24.74 0.33
N GLN A 95 15.55 25.76 -0.32
CA GLN A 95 14.11 25.93 -0.56
C GLN A 95 13.56 24.98 -1.64
N ASN A 96 14.36 24.66 -2.66
CA ASN A 96 13.98 23.70 -3.71
C ASN A 96 13.95 22.25 -3.17
N THR A 97 14.84 21.93 -2.26
CA THR A 97 14.94 20.59 -1.67
C THR A 97 13.69 20.24 -0.84
N GLU A 98 13.18 21.18 -0.05
CA GLU A 98 11.97 20.97 0.76
C GLU A 98 10.72 20.74 -0.11
N LEU A 99 10.57 21.49 -1.19
CA LEU A 99 9.47 21.30 -2.15
C LEU A 99 9.55 19.96 -2.86
N GLN A 100 10.74 19.50 -3.21
CA GLN A 100 10.95 18.19 -3.83
C GLN A 100 10.59 17.06 -2.85
N PHE A 101 11.01 17.14 -1.59
CA PHE A 101 10.64 16.16 -0.57
C PHE A 101 9.13 16.08 -0.37
N LYS A 102 8.42 17.20 -0.29
CA LYS A 102 6.96 17.22 -0.18
C LYS A 102 6.27 16.55 -1.37
N LYS A 103 6.77 16.78 -2.59
CA LYS A 103 6.24 16.14 -3.80
C LYS A 103 6.45 14.62 -3.78
N ILE A 104 7.67 14.15 -3.49
CA ILE A 104 8.01 12.74 -3.43
C ILE A 104 7.18 12.02 -2.38
N THR A 105 7.10 12.57 -1.17
CA THR A 105 6.29 12.04 -0.07
C THR A 105 4.82 11.90 -0.46
N LYS A 106 4.26 12.91 -1.14
CA LYS A 106 2.89 12.85 -1.65
C LYS A 106 2.70 11.74 -2.68
N ILE A 107 3.63 11.59 -3.62
CA ILE A 107 3.59 10.54 -4.64
C ILE A 107 3.62 9.16 -4.00
N ILE A 108 4.54 8.92 -3.05
CA ILE A 108 4.67 7.63 -2.35
C ILE A 108 3.37 7.30 -1.61
N ARG A 109 2.75 8.26 -0.93
CA ARG A 109 1.48 8.05 -0.20
C ARG A 109 0.33 7.73 -1.13
N THR A 110 0.21 8.46 -2.24
CA THR A 110 -0.84 8.20 -3.23
C THR A 110 -0.65 6.83 -3.86
N LEU A 111 0.58 6.49 -4.25
CA LEU A 111 0.93 5.18 -4.80
C LEU A 111 0.59 4.06 -3.80
N LYS A 112 0.97 4.22 -2.54
CA LYS A 112 0.67 3.28 -1.47
C LYS A 112 -0.84 3.01 -1.36
N LEU A 113 -1.65 4.05 -1.24
CA LEU A 113 -3.10 3.93 -1.15
C LEU A 113 -3.70 3.24 -2.39
N THR A 114 -3.25 3.63 -3.58
CA THR A 114 -3.72 3.03 -4.84
C THR A 114 -3.43 1.54 -4.90
N VAL A 115 -2.19 1.13 -4.62
CA VAL A 115 -1.78 -0.28 -4.66
C VAL A 115 -2.53 -1.11 -3.62
N ILE A 116 -2.62 -0.63 -2.37
CA ILE A 116 -3.36 -1.32 -1.31
C ILE A 116 -4.84 -1.47 -1.67
N SER A 117 -5.46 -0.42 -2.21
CA SER A 117 -6.87 -0.46 -2.63
C SER A 117 -7.10 -1.45 -3.77
N LEU A 118 -6.20 -1.51 -4.75
CA LEU A 118 -6.29 -2.48 -5.85
C LEU A 118 -6.20 -3.92 -5.35
N PHE A 119 -5.22 -4.23 -4.50
CA PHE A 119 -5.07 -5.59 -3.96
C PHE A 119 -6.27 -5.99 -3.08
N THR A 120 -6.76 -5.08 -2.24
CA THR A 120 -7.96 -5.32 -1.43
C THR A 120 -9.18 -5.53 -2.32
N GLY A 121 -9.35 -4.72 -3.35
CA GLY A 121 -10.45 -4.86 -4.32
C GLY A 121 -10.40 -6.19 -5.06
N THR A 122 -9.21 -6.61 -5.51
CA THR A 122 -9.03 -7.91 -6.18
C THR A 122 -9.34 -9.07 -5.25
N LEU A 123 -8.90 -9.01 -3.99
CA LEU A 123 -9.27 -10.01 -2.98
C LEU A 123 -10.78 -10.11 -2.81
N LEU A 124 -11.45 -8.97 -2.59
CA LEU A 124 -12.90 -8.94 -2.40
C LEU A 124 -13.63 -9.48 -3.64
N TYR A 125 -13.16 -9.14 -4.83
CA TYR A 125 -13.71 -9.66 -6.07
C TYR A 125 -13.52 -11.18 -6.18
N THR A 126 -12.33 -11.71 -5.89
CA THR A 126 -12.07 -13.15 -5.84
C THR A 126 -13.05 -13.85 -4.90
N LEU A 127 -13.26 -13.29 -3.71
CA LEU A 127 -14.16 -13.86 -2.71
C LEU A 127 -15.65 -13.73 -3.07
N LEU A 128 -16.02 -12.79 -3.92
CA LEU A 128 -17.39 -12.60 -4.39
C LEU A 128 -17.79 -13.65 -5.43
N ILE A 129 -16.85 -14.04 -6.29
CA ILE A 129 -17.10 -15.00 -7.38
C ILE A 129 -16.78 -16.46 -7.02
N THR A 130 -16.27 -16.67 -5.80
CA THR A 130 -15.97 -17.99 -5.25
C THR A 130 -17.03 -18.47 -4.29
#